data_17242bd47513458cfba1abf4ce6fb963
#
_entry.id   17242bd47513458cfba1abf4ce6fb963
#
_cell.length_a   1.000
_cell.length_b   1.000
_cell.length_c   1.000
_cell.angle_alpha   90.00
_cell.angle_beta   90.00
_cell.angle_gamma   90.00
#
_symmetry.space_group_name_H-M   'P 1'
#
loop_
_entity.id
_entity.type
_entity.pdbx_description
1 polymer ?
#
loop_
_entity_poly.entity_id
_entity_poly.type
_entity_poly.pdbx_seq_one_letter_code
_entity_poly.pdbx_strand_id
1 'polypeptide(L)'
;IWPESLSFSDRTGANGNATKDGKLSYVRIPGWHGRCVPGEGFTATDCNQKLIGAQFFNASWGGSAAVEAERPWEFMSARDYNGHGTHTSSTAGGNHGVVATGPAAVFGSISGMAPRARIAMYKALWSTEDASTASGFTGDLVAAIDQAVADGVDVINYSISGTLTNFADPAEISFLFAAAAGVFVSASAGKSAWRNLSSRL
;
A
#
# COMPACT_ATOMS: atom_id res chain seq x y z
N ILE A 1 1.71 2.54 -5.88
CA ILE A 1 1.04 3.79 -5.51
C ILE A 1 1.19 4.85 -6.60
N TRP A 2 0.20 5.71 -6.79
CA TRP A 2 0.26 6.89 -7.66
C TRP A 2 0.59 8.11 -6.80
N PRO A 3 1.86 8.53 -6.74
CA PRO A 3 2.30 9.57 -5.81
C PRO A 3 1.76 10.96 -6.16
N GLU A 4 1.36 11.18 -7.41
CA GLU A 4 0.80 12.45 -7.89
C GLU A 4 -0.64 12.70 -7.38
N SER A 5 -1.30 11.67 -6.84
CA SER A 5 -2.64 11.85 -6.27
C SER A 5 -2.61 12.82 -5.09
N LEU A 6 -3.53 13.78 -5.09
CA LEU A 6 -3.70 14.72 -3.96
C LEU A 6 -4.00 14.00 -2.63
N SER A 7 -4.48 12.75 -2.68
CA SER A 7 -4.65 11.91 -1.49
C SER A 7 -3.34 11.67 -0.74
N PHE A 8 -2.20 11.77 -1.41
CA PHE A 8 -0.87 11.54 -0.85
C PHE A 8 0.01 12.80 -0.82
N SER A 9 -0.55 13.96 -1.11
CA SER A 9 0.18 15.23 -1.07
C SER A 9 0.38 15.71 0.36
N ASP A 10 1.57 16.21 0.68
CA ASP A 10 1.84 16.93 1.91
C ASP A 10 1.58 18.45 1.79
N ARG A 11 1.06 18.91 0.62
CA ARG A 11 0.88 20.32 0.29
C ARG A 11 -0.58 20.79 0.29
N THR A 12 -1.52 19.89 0.56
CA THR A 12 -2.93 20.28 0.63
C THR A 12 -3.35 20.67 2.03
N GLY A 13 -4.07 21.77 2.18
CA GLY A 13 -4.72 22.18 3.43
C GLY A 13 -6.11 21.57 3.63
N ALA A 14 -6.61 20.78 2.68
CA ALA A 14 -7.98 20.28 2.65
C ALA A 14 -8.28 19.21 3.72
N ASN A 15 -7.29 18.65 4.38
CA ASN A 15 -7.48 17.62 5.42
C ASN A 15 -7.70 18.19 6.83
N GLY A 16 -8.12 19.43 6.96
CA GLY A 16 -8.39 20.07 8.24
C GLY A 16 -7.16 20.44 9.06
N ASN A 17 -5.96 20.33 8.48
CA ASN A 17 -4.71 20.65 9.16
C ASN A 17 -4.15 21.99 8.72
N ALA A 18 -3.51 22.68 9.66
CA ALA A 18 -2.76 23.87 9.34
C ALA A 18 -1.61 23.53 8.38
N THR A 19 -1.43 24.40 7.39
CA THR A 19 -0.27 24.34 6.49
C THR A 19 0.70 25.46 6.85
N LYS A 20 2.00 25.16 6.75
CA LYS A 20 3.06 26.13 6.81
C LYS A 20 3.81 26.08 5.49
N ASP A 21 3.98 27.24 4.85
CA ASP A 21 4.65 27.35 3.55
C ASP A 21 4.06 26.41 2.47
N GLY A 22 2.73 26.23 2.50
CA GLY A 22 2.00 25.33 1.61
C GLY A 22 2.17 23.84 1.92
N LYS A 23 2.79 23.47 3.04
CA LYS A 23 2.95 22.09 3.49
C LYS A 23 2.08 21.78 4.69
N LEU A 24 1.60 20.54 4.76
CA LEU A 24 0.91 20.03 5.95
C LEU A 24 1.88 20.00 7.14
N SER A 25 1.36 20.34 8.32
CA SER A 25 2.13 20.21 9.55
C SER A 25 2.16 18.77 10.03
N TYR A 26 3.27 18.09 9.80
CA TYR A 26 3.55 16.76 10.35
C TYR A 26 4.73 16.84 11.32
N VAL A 27 4.60 16.19 12.47
CA VAL A 27 5.73 16.00 13.38
C VAL A 27 6.59 14.84 12.92
N ARG A 28 7.87 14.87 13.27
CA ARG A 28 8.77 13.74 13.01
C ARG A 28 8.28 12.49 13.75
N ILE A 29 8.32 11.34 13.08
CA ILE A 29 8.04 10.03 13.71
C ILE A 29 9.36 9.51 14.27
N PRO A 30 9.47 9.36 15.61
CA PRO A 30 10.64 8.70 16.20
C PRO A 30 10.72 7.24 15.73
N GLY A 31 11.91 6.77 15.42
CA GLY A 31 12.11 5.36 15.04
C GLY A 31 11.65 4.99 13.62
N TRP A 32 11.23 5.95 12.80
CA TRP A 32 10.94 5.68 11.39
C TRP A 32 12.23 5.42 10.60
N HIS A 33 12.30 4.29 9.92
CA HIS A 33 13.45 3.85 9.12
C HIS A 33 13.10 3.61 7.64
N GLY A 34 11.83 3.77 7.25
CA GLY A 34 11.37 3.57 5.89
C GLY A 34 12.03 4.54 4.90
N ARG A 35 12.11 4.11 3.67
CA ARG A 35 12.79 4.81 2.58
C ARG A 35 11.96 4.81 1.31
N CYS A 36 12.29 5.72 0.40
CA CYS A 36 11.77 5.77 -0.95
C CYS A 36 12.80 5.21 -1.92
N VAL A 37 12.51 4.05 -2.45
CA VAL A 37 13.37 3.37 -3.42
C VAL A 37 12.98 3.86 -4.82
N PRO A 38 13.88 4.55 -5.52
CA PRO A 38 13.62 5.00 -6.89
C PRO A 38 13.56 3.80 -7.85
N GLY A 39 12.84 3.99 -8.94
CA GLY A 39 12.72 3.02 -10.02
C GLY A 39 11.93 3.61 -11.17
N GLU A 40 11.41 2.78 -12.05
CA GLU A 40 10.70 3.21 -13.23
C GLU A 40 9.48 4.06 -12.88
N GLY A 41 9.42 5.29 -13.42
CA GLY A 41 8.35 6.24 -13.16
C GLY A 41 8.19 6.66 -11.69
N PHE A 42 9.19 6.40 -10.84
CA PHE A 42 9.17 6.75 -9.42
C PHE A 42 10.54 7.23 -8.96
N THR A 43 10.60 8.38 -8.32
CA THR A 43 11.81 9.01 -7.81
C THR A 43 11.77 9.14 -6.29
N ALA A 44 12.91 9.36 -5.66
CA ALA A 44 12.95 9.58 -4.22
C ALA A 44 12.19 10.86 -3.79
N THR A 45 12.01 11.83 -4.71
CA THR A 45 11.28 13.08 -4.47
C THR A 45 9.75 12.92 -4.57
N ASP A 46 9.25 11.78 -5.02
CA ASP A 46 7.83 11.47 -4.98
C ASP A 46 7.33 11.17 -3.55
N CYS A 47 8.25 10.81 -2.67
CA CYS A 47 7.95 10.80 -1.25
C CYS A 47 7.96 12.20 -0.65
N ASN A 48 7.17 12.38 0.38
CA ASN A 48 6.94 13.63 1.07
C ASN A 48 6.57 13.35 2.54
N GLN A 49 6.03 14.32 3.25
CA GLN A 49 5.64 14.12 4.66
C GLN A 49 4.37 13.29 4.83
N LYS A 50 3.59 13.04 3.78
CA LYS A 50 2.40 12.18 3.76
C LYS A 50 2.74 10.78 3.28
N LEU A 51 3.35 10.65 2.12
CA LEU A 51 3.91 9.40 1.59
C LEU A 51 5.38 9.32 2.05
N ILE A 52 5.62 8.62 3.14
CA ILE A 52 6.92 8.61 3.84
C ILE A 52 7.82 7.43 3.50
N GLY A 53 7.31 6.47 2.74
CA GLY A 53 8.06 5.29 2.30
C GLY A 53 7.42 4.68 1.07
N ALA A 54 8.25 4.15 0.17
CA ALA A 54 7.81 3.42 -1.00
C ALA A 54 8.89 2.43 -1.44
N GLN A 55 8.57 1.16 -1.39
CA GLN A 55 9.49 0.06 -1.70
C GLN A 55 8.79 -0.99 -2.54
N PHE A 56 9.55 -1.84 -3.23
CA PHE A 56 9.01 -2.95 -4.00
C PHE A 56 9.86 -4.20 -3.82
N PHE A 57 9.23 -5.36 -3.98
CA PHE A 57 9.79 -6.68 -3.68
C PHE A 57 9.47 -7.63 -4.82
N ASN A 58 10.52 -8.22 -5.40
CA ASN A 58 10.42 -9.13 -6.54
C ASN A 58 11.56 -10.17 -6.58
N ALA A 59 12.26 -10.34 -5.48
CA ALA A 59 13.39 -11.26 -5.41
C ALA A 59 12.97 -12.72 -5.68
N SER A 60 11.80 -13.11 -5.16
CA SER A 60 11.24 -14.46 -5.39
C SER A 60 10.73 -14.66 -6.82
N TRP A 61 10.47 -13.57 -7.54
CA TRP A 61 10.18 -13.61 -8.98
C TRP A 61 11.43 -13.85 -9.83
N GLY A 62 12.59 -13.60 -9.29
CA GLY A 62 13.87 -13.60 -9.99
C GLY A 62 14.43 -12.20 -10.22
N GLY A 63 13.86 -11.19 -9.54
CA GLY A 63 14.26 -9.78 -9.62
C GLY A 63 13.58 -9.01 -10.74
N SER A 64 13.95 -7.74 -10.88
CA SER A 64 13.29 -6.82 -11.82
C SER A 64 13.35 -7.27 -13.27
N ALA A 65 14.48 -7.82 -13.73
CA ALA A 65 14.62 -8.30 -15.10
C ALA A 65 13.67 -9.46 -15.42
N ALA A 66 13.38 -10.34 -14.46
CA ALA A 66 12.44 -11.44 -14.67
C ALA A 66 10.99 -10.95 -14.69
N VAL A 67 10.63 -10.00 -13.81
CA VAL A 67 9.31 -9.36 -13.85
C VAL A 67 9.11 -8.61 -15.17
N GLU A 68 10.07 -7.80 -15.61
CA GLU A 68 10.01 -7.03 -16.84
C GLU A 68 9.87 -7.93 -18.08
N ALA A 69 10.56 -9.08 -18.09
CA ALA A 69 10.47 -10.04 -19.20
C ALA A 69 9.08 -10.69 -19.30
N GLU A 70 8.40 -10.94 -18.16
CA GLU A 70 7.06 -11.54 -18.13
C GLU A 70 5.95 -10.49 -18.17
N ARG A 71 6.18 -9.31 -17.60
CA ARG A 71 5.20 -8.23 -17.40
C ARG A 71 5.76 -6.87 -17.83
N PRO A 72 6.06 -6.68 -19.13
CA PRO A 72 6.74 -5.48 -19.64
C PRO A 72 5.90 -4.19 -19.51
N TRP A 73 4.63 -4.29 -19.15
CA TRP A 73 3.74 -3.16 -18.87
C TRP A 73 3.85 -2.66 -17.43
N GLU A 74 4.46 -3.44 -16.52
CA GLU A 74 4.58 -3.07 -15.10
C GLU A 74 5.75 -2.11 -14.85
N PHE A 75 5.60 -1.27 -13.85
CA PHE A 75 6.67 -0.38 -13.40
C PHE A 75 7.59 -1.10 -12.41
N MET A 76 8.88 -1.16 -12.72
CA MET A 76 9.91 -1.68 -11.81
C MET A 76 10.20 -0.68 -10.68
N SER A 77 9.18 -0.40 -9.89
CA SER A 77 9.16 0.53 -8.77
C SER A 77 7.93 0.29 -7.89
N ALA A 78 7.76 1.12 -6.87
CA ALA A 78 6.53 1.17 -6.08
C ALA A 78 5.34 1.81 -6.81
N ARG A 79 5.51 2.30 -8.05
CA ARG A 79 4.40 2.82 -8.87
C ARG A 79 3.39 1.72 -9.16
N ASP A 80 2.14 2.09 -9.12
CA ASP A 80 1.00 1.19 -9.26
C ASP A 80 0.51 1.17 -10.71
N TYR A 81 0.48 0.00 -11.33
CA TYR A 81 -0.12 -0.20 -12.65
C TYR A 81 -1.58 -0.63 -12.54
N ASN A 82 -1.90 -1.49 -11.55
CA ASN A 82 -3.24 -2.05 -11.34
C ASN A 82 -4.24 -1.03 -10.78
N GLY A 83 -3.79 -0.12 -9.91
CA GLY A 83 -4.63 0.85 -9.20
C GLY A 83 -5.14 0.37 -7.83
N HIS A 84 -5.12 -0.93 -7.53
CA HIS A 84 -5.64 -1.48 -6.27
C HIS A 84 -4.89 -0.96 -5.05
N GLY A 85 -3.55 -0.93 -5.07
CA GLY A 85 -2.74 -0.43 -3.97
C GLY A 85 -2.97 1.07 -3.71
N THR A 86 -3.11 1.86 -4.75
CA THR A 86 -3.46 3.28 -4.68
C THR A 86 -4.85 3.47 -4.07
N HIS A 87 -5.83 2.68 -4.51
CA HIS A 87 -7.20 2.72 -4.00
C HIS A 87 -7.25 2.37 -2.50
N THR A 88 -6.67 1.26 -2.09
CA THR A 88 -6.70 0.82 -0.69
C THR A 88 -5.96 1.78 0.23
N SER A 89 -4.80 2.31 -0.20
CA SER A 89 -4.04 3.31 0.56
C SER A 89 -4.78 4.63 0.70
N SER A 90 -5.44 5.11 -0.36
CA SER A 90 -6.22 6.34 -0.28
C SER A 90 -7.48 6.18 0.56
N THR A 91 -8.11 5.00 0.54
CA THR A 91 -9.26 4.68 1.41
C THR A 91 -8.83 4.65 2.88
N ALA A 92 -7.70 4.02 3.18
CA ALA A 92 -7.21 3.93 4.56
C ALA A 92 -6.76 5.29 5.10
N GLY A 93 -5.87 5.97 4.39
CA GLY A 93 -5.17 7.14 4.92
C GLY A 93 -5.05 8.33 3.94
N GLY A 94 -5.84 8.40 2.87
CA GLY A 94 -5.81 9.54 1.95
C GLY A 94 -6.22 10.85 2.62
N ASN A 95 -5.75 11.97 2.11
CA ASN A 95 -6.07 13.30 2.61
C ASN A 95 -7.59 13.57 2.62
N HIS A 96 -8.03 14.42 3.54
CA HIS A 96 -9.42 14.86 3.62
C HIS A 96 -9.76 15.87 2.52
N GLY A 97 -11.00 15.78 2.00
CA GLY A 97 -11.56 16.80 1.11
C GLY A 97 -10.90 16.87 -0.28
N VAL A 98 -10.28 15.79 -0.72
CA VAL A 98 -9.68 15.72 -2.06
C VAL A 98 -10.79 15.72 -3.12
N VAL A 99 -10.71 16.65 -4.06
CA VAL A 99 -11.69 16.75 -5.16
C VAL A 99 -11.58 15.49 -6.02
N ALA A 100 -12.69 14.78 -6.13
CA ALA A 100 -12.78 13.60 -6.97
C ALA A 100 -12.82 14.00 -8.45
N THR A 101 -12.15 13.20 -9.29
CA THR A 101 -12.03 13.45 -10.73
C THR A 101 -12.54 12.25 -11.54
N GLY A 102 -12.69 12.43 -12.86
CA GLY A 102 -13.18 11.37 -13.74
C GLY A 102 -14.59 10.91 -13.36
N PRO A 103 -14.88 9.61 -13.46
CA PRO A 103 -16.22 9.07 -13.12
C PRO A 103 -16.62 9.31 -11.67
N ALA A 104 -15.65 9.46 -10.77
CA ALA A 104 -15.90 9.72 -9.35
C ALA A 104 -16.26 11.19 -9.04
N ALA A 105 -16.19 12.11 -10.00
CA ALA A 105 -16.48 13.52 -9.80
C ALA A 105 -17.91 13.79 -9.28
N VAL A 106 -18.84 12.87 -9.54
CA VAL A 106 -20.22 12.92 -9.02
C VAL A 106 -20.29 12.92 -7.48
N PHE A 107 -19.28 12.43 -6.80
CA PHE A 107 -19.19 12.41 -5.34
C PHE A 107 -18.63 13.72 -4.76
N GLY A 108 -18.19 14.66 -5.58
CA GLY A 108 -17.63 15.95 -5.15
C GLY A 108 -16.24 15.81 -4.56
N SER A 109 -16.13 15.58 -3.27
CA SER A 109 -14.85 15.35 -2.58
C SER A 109 -14.83 14.04 -1.81
N ILE A 110 -13.66 13.46 -1.69
CA ILE A 110 -13.41 12.19 -1.01
C ILE A 110 -12.37 12.39 0.11
N SER A 111 -12.38 11.46 1.06
CA SER A 111 -11.44 11.46 2.18
C SER A 111 -11.11 10.02 2.56
N GLY A 112 -9.87 9.77 2.97
CA GLY A 112 -9.52 8.53 3.64
C GLY A 112 -10.14 8.46 5.04
N MET A 113 -10.18 7.26 5.61
CA MET A 113 -10.72 7.03 6.97
C MET A 113 -9.84 7.65 8.05
N ALA A 114 -8.52 7.66 7.85
CA ALA A 114 -7.54 8.27 8.74
C ALA A 114 -6.70 9.31 7.98
N PRO A 115 -7.25 10.48 7.64
CA PRO A 115 -6.61 11.44 6.74
C PRO A 115 -5.30 12.04 7.27
N ARG A 116 -5.02 11.90 8.55
CA ARG A 116 -3.74 12.29 9.17
C ARG A 116 -2.69 11.18 9.20
N ALA A 117 -3.08 9.92 8.96
CA ALA A 117 -2.13 8.83 8.84
C ALA A 117 -1.14 9.10 7.70
N ARG A 118 0.11 8.71 7.91
CA ARG A 118 1.12 8.69 6.86
C ARG A 118 1.11 7.33 6.18
N ILE A 119 1.49 7.33 4.91
CA ILE A 119 1.47 6.14 4.08
C ILE A 119 2.90 5.70 3.78
N ALA A 120 3.16 4.40 3.93
CA ALA A 120 4.30 3.72 3.38
C ALA A 120 3.81 2.58 2.49
N MET A 121 4.34 2.49 1.27
CA MET A 121 3.93 1.49 0.29
C MET A 121 4.99 0.40 0.14
N TYR A 122 4.55 -0.85 0.19
CA TYR A 122 5.37 -2.04 0.01
C TYR A 122 4.75 -2.89 -1.11
N LYS A 123 5.18 -2.67 -2.35
CA LYS A 123 4.65 -3.38 -3.51
C LYS A 123 5.31 -4.75 -3.64
N ALA A 124 4.51 -5.81 -3.57
CA ALA A 124 4.95 -7.20 -3.74
C ALA A 124 4.10 -7.98 -4.74
N LEU A 125 3.12 -7.32 -5.36
CA LEU A 125 2.26 -7.90 -6.39
C LEU A 125 2.44 -7.16 -7.72
N TRP A 126 2.39 -7.92 -8.80
CA TRP A 126 2.63 -7.48 -10.17
C TRP A 126 1.41 -7.81 -11.02
N SER A 127 0.93 -6.81 -11.75
CA SER A 127 -0.35 -6.87 -12.45
C SER A 127 -0.30 -7.64 -13.76
N THR A 128 -1.43 -8.20 -14.15
CA THR A 128 -1.68 -8.59 -15.55
C THR A 128 -1.80 -7.35 -16.44
N GLU A 129 -1.62 -7.52 -17.77
CA GLU A 129 -1.65 -6.42 -18.75
C GLU A 129 -2.97 -5.65 -18.73
N ASP A 130 -4.08 -6.36 -18.57
CA ASP A 130 -5.44 -5.79 -18.51
C ASP A 130 -5.79 -5.21 -17.13
N ALA A 131 -4.85 -5.19 -16.19
CA ALA A 131 -5.02 -4.75 -14.82
C ALA A 131 -6.17 -5.42 -14.04
N SER A 132 -6.68 -6.57 -14.52
CA SER A 132 -7.80 -7.27 -13.88
C SER A 132 -7.38 -7.99 -12.60
N THR A 133 -6.15 -8.46 -12.53
CA THR A 133 -5.57 -9.16 -11.39
C THR A 133 -4.12 -8.77 -11.16
N ALA A 134 -3.61 -9.15 -9.99
CA ALA A 134 -2.18 -9.06 -9.69
C ALA A 134 -1.76 -10.30 -8.89
N SER A 135 -0.53 -10.73 -9.06
CA SER A 135 0.04 -11.88 -8.35
C SER A 135 1.47 -11.61 -7.92
N GLY A 136 1.95 -12.40 -6.96
CA GLY A 136 3.31 -12.34 -6.45
C GLY A 136 3.63 -13.64 -5.71
N PHE A 137 4.87 -13.76 -5.28
CA PHE A 137 5.34 -14.92 -4.52
C PHE A 137 5.27 -14.66 -3.03
N THR A 138 4.99 -15.70 -2.28
CA THR A 138 4.91 -15.62 -0.81
C THR A 138 6.19 -15.06 -0.18
N GLY A 139 7.37 -15.39 -0.72
CA GLY A 139 8.62 -14.85 -0.21
C GLY A 139 8.74 -13.32 -0.32
N ASP A 140 8.21 -12.73 -1.39
CA ASP A 140 8.17 -11.27 -1.55
C ASP A 140 7.13 -10.62 -0.63
N LEU A 141 6.00 -11.29 -0.40
CA LEU A 141 4.98 -10.84 0.57
C LEU A 141 5.55 -10.83 2.00
N VAL A 142 6.21 -11.91 2.41
CA VAL A 142 6.89 -12.00 3.72
C VAL A 142 7.95 -10.90 3.85
N ALA A 143 8.81 -10.74 2.83
CA ALA A 143 9.84 -9.71 2.85
C ALA A 143 9.26 -8.29 2.98
N ALA A 144 8.11 -8.03 2.33
CA ALA A 144 7.40 -6.76 2.42
C ALA A 144 6.82 -6.50 3.83
N ILE A 145 6.24 -7.54 4.45
CA ILE A 145 5.70 -7.47 5.81
C ILE A 145 6.83 -7.23 6.82
N ASP A 146 7.89 -8.02 6.74
CA ASP A 146 9.05 -7.91 7.64
C ASP A 146 9.74 -6.55 7.52
N GLN A 147 9.86 -6.04 6.27
CA GLN A 147 10.41 -4.71 6.05
C GLN A 147 9.52 -3.61 6.63
N ALA A 148 8.20 -3.73 6.51
CA ALA A 148 7.27 -2.77 7.10
C ALA A 148 7.42 -2.70 8.63
N VAL A 149 7.55 -3.85 9.29
CA VAL A 149 7.82 -3.93 10.74
C VAL A 149 9.17 -3.29 11.07
N ALA A 150 10.22 -3.62 10.32
CA ALA A 150 11.55 -3.07 10.52
C ALA A 150 11.62 -1.55 10.30
N ASP A 151 10.83 -1.02 9.38
CA ASP A 151 10.73 0.41 9.11
C ASP A 151 9.96 1.17 10.22
N GLY A 152 9.22 0.47 11.06
CA GLY A 152 8.51 1.05 12.21
C GLY A 152 7.10 1.53 11.88
N VAL A 153 6.34 0.78 11.09
CA VAL A 153 4.91 1.05 10.87
C VAL A 153 4.09 0.71 12.11
N ASP A 154 3.01 1.44 12.34
CA ASP A 154 2.06 1.14 13.41
C ASP A 154 0.96 0.17 12.96
N VAL A 155 0.61 0.22 11.65
CA VAL A 155 -0.49 -0.54 11.07
C VAL A 155 -0.08 -1.08 9.69
N ILE A 156 -0.36 -2.35 9.45
CA ILE A 156 -0.28 -2.98 8.11
C ILE A 156 -1.70 -3.17 7.59
N ASN A 157 -2.00 -2.60 6.41
CA ASN A 157 -3.18 -2.96 5.62
C ASN A 157 -2.77 -3.99 4.56
N TYR A 158 -3.32 -5.19 4.67
CA TYR A 158 -3.05 -6.31 3.76
C TYR A 158 -4.32 -6.70 3.02
N SER A 159 -4.57 -6.06 1.89
CA SER A 159 -5.78 -6.26 1.08
C SER A 159 -5.57 -7.37 0.03
N ILE A 160 -5.06 -8.51 0.46
CA ILE A 160 -4.75 -9.68 -0.36
C ILE A 160 -5.41 -10.90 0.28
N SER A 161 -5.97 -11.79 -0.53
CA SER A 161 -6.52 -13.07 -0.05
C SER A 161 -5.42 -14.14 -0.07
N GLY A 162 -5.33 -14.88 1.03
CA GLY A 162 -4.46 -16.05 1.16
C GLY A 162 -5.23 -17.37 1.06
N THR A 163 -4.73 -18.40 1.69
CA THR A 163 -5.37 -19.70 1.82
C THR A 163 -6.42 -19.71 2.93
N LEU A 164 -7.48 -20.50 2.75
CA LEU A 164 -8.51 -20.71 3.79
C LEU A 164 -8.27 -21.96 4.64
N THR A 165 -7.23 -22.74 4.33
CA THR A 165 -7.03 -24.08 4.91
C THR A 165 -5.61 -24.29 5.45
N ASN A 166 -4.66 -23.42 5.16
CA ASN A 166 -3.29 -23.53 5.62
C ASN A 166 -3.01 -22.49 6.70
N PHE A 167 -3.13 -22.90 7.96
CA PHE A 167 -2.81 -22.03 9.13
C PHE A 167 -1.30 -21.81 9.34
N ALA A 168 -0.45 -22.49 8.58
CA ALA A 168 0.99 -22.29 8.57
C ALA A 168 1.46 -21.53 7.32
N ASP A 169 0.59 -20.71 6.73
CA ASP A 169 0.97 -19.84 5.63
C ASP A 169 2.03 -18.83 6.12
N PRO A 170 3.18 -18.70 5.42
CA PRO A 170 4.26 -17.83 5.87
C PRO A 170 3.87 -16.37 6.03
N ALA A 171 2.93 -15.84 5.23
CA ALA A 171 2.45 -14.48 5.40
C ALA A 171 1.67 -14.32 6.71
N GLU A 172 0.83 -15.31 7.08
CA GLU A 172 0.10 -15.29 8.35
C GLU A 172 1.03 -15.44 9.56
N ILE A 173 2.11 -16.22 9.42
CA ILE A 173 3.16 -16.31 10.44
C ILE A 173 3.86 -14.96 10.59
N SER A 174 4.15 -14.26 9.49
CA SER A 174 4.70 -12.90 9.54
C SER A 174 3.76 -11.92 10.24
N PHE A 175 2.45 -12.05 10.08
CA PHE A 175 1.46 -11.24 10.82
C PHE A 175 1.52 -11.50 12.32
N LEU A 176 1.73 -12.74 12.73
CA LEU A 176 1.90 -13.07 14.15
C LEU A 176 3.12 -12.36 14.74
N PHE A 177 4.24 -12.36 14.02
CA PHE A 177 5.45 -11.63 14.45
C PHE A 177 5.27 -10.11 14.40
N ALA A 178 4.58 -9.58 13.39
CA ALA A 178 4.23 -8.16 13.32
C ALA A 178 3.39 -7.75 14.54
N ALA A 179 2.38 -8.54 14.88
CA ALA A 179 1.54 -8.31 16.07
C ALA A 179 2.35 -8.40 17.37
N ALA A 180 3.27 -9.37 17.49
CA ALA A 180 4.18 -9.47 18.63
C ALA A 180 5.14 -8.27 18.75
N ALA A 181 5.49 -7.63 17.63
CA ALA A 181 6.26 -6.39 17.58
C ALA A 181 5.40 -5.13 17.87
N GLY A 182 4.09 -5.27 18.11
CA GLY A 182 3.19 -4.17 18.40
C GLY A 182 2.52 -3.53 17.17
N VAL A 183 2.66 -4.11 15.99
CA VAL A 183 2.04 -3.63 14.75
C VAL A 183 0.64 -4.21 14.61
N PHE A 184 -0.36 -3.35 14.38
CA PHE A 184 -1.71 -3.81 14.10
C PHE A 184 -1.83 -4.28 12.65
N VAL A 185 -2.31 -5.51 12.42
CA VAL A 185 -2.49 -6.07 11.08
C VAL A 185 -3.97 -6.13 10.73
N SER A 186 -4.35 -5.48 9.64
CA SER A 186 -5.68 -5.54 9.03
C SER A 186 -5.61 -6.29 7.71
N ALA A 187 -5.99 -7.56 7.73
CA ALA A 187 -6.04 -8.41 6.55
C ALA A 187 -7.46 -8.52 5.99
N SER A 188 -7.60 -8.69 4.66
CA SER A 188 -8.90 -8.90 4.04
C SER A 188 -9.45 -10.29 4.36
N ALA A 189 -10.74 -10.39 4.67
CA ALA A 189 -11.42 -11.67 4.87
C ALA A 189 -11.71 -12.40 3.54
N GLY A 190 -11.52 -11.72 2.40
CA GLY A 190 -11.82 -12.24 1.07
C GLY A 190 -13.32 -12.43 0.80
N LYS A 191 -13.68 -12.56 -0.47
CA LYS A 191 -15.08 -12.78 -0.88
C LYS A 191 -15.53 -14.24 -0.71
N SER A 192 -14.59 -15.17 -0.58
CA SER A 192 -14.88 -16.61 -0.49
C SER A 192 -15.32 -17.06 0.90
N ALA A 193 -15.08 -16.27 1.95
CA ALA A 193 -15.49 -16.57 3.31
C ALA A 193 -17.03 -16.75 3.44
N TRP A 194 -17.82 -15.95 2.72
CA TRP A 194 -19.27 -16.03 2.72
C TRP A 194 -19.82 -17.29 2.04
N ARG A 195 -19.17 -17.79 1.01
CA ARG A 195 -19.61 -19.01 0.29
C ARG A 195 -19.45 -20.27 1.13
N ASN A 196 -18.44 -20.32 1.98
CA ASN A 196 -18.17 -21.47 2.85
C ASN A 196 -19.03 -21.49 4.11
N LEU A 197 -19.53 -20.35 4.59
CA LEU A 197 -20.46 -20.28 5.72
C LEU A 197 -21.88 -20.68 5.30
N SER A 198 -22.33 -20.32 4.10
CA SER A 198 -23.67 -20.68 3.60
C SER A 198 -23.83 -22.15 3.22
N SER A 199 -22.73 -22.89 3.02
CA SER A 199 -22.77 -24.33 2.73
C SER A 199 -22.66 -25.22 3.97
N ARG A 200 -22.54 -24.65 5.17
CA ARG A 200 -22.42 -25.36 6.45
C ARG A 200 -23.59 -25.09 7.42
N LEU A 201 -24.58 -24.34 6.98
CA LEU A 201 -25.88 -24.16 7.60
C LEU A 201 -26.95 -24.89 6.79
#